data_b69bce0a30af1c51d16313901322208f
#
_entry.id   b69bce0a30af1c51d16313901322208f
#
_cell.length_a   1.000
_cell.length_b   1.000
_cell.length_c   1.000
_cell.angle_alpha   90.00
_cell.angle_beta   90.00
_cell.angle_gamma   90.00
#
_symmetry.space_group_name_H-M   'P 1'
#
loop_
_entity.id
_entity.type
_entity.pdbx_description
1 polymer ?
#
loop_
_entity_poly.entity_id
_entity_poly.type
_entity_poly.pdbx_seq_one_letter_code
_entity_poly.pdbx_strand_id
1 'polypeptide(L)'
;MAIKVSENGRLFTLQTKDSSYQMFADDKNVLLHLYYGEKIGEENLSGLIFCTDMGFAGNPEEAGPNRKYSLDTLPQEIPGSGVGDFRDDMIDIRHADGSFAADFRFDSFEILDHSYAIPGMPALYDTAVSYTHLRAHETAANL
;
A
#
# COMPACT_ATOMS: atom_id res chain seq x y z
N MET A 1 -15.75 -14.34 1.03
CA MET A 1 -14.97 -13.21 0.49
C MET A 1 -14.19 -13.73 -0.71
N ALA A 2 -14.10 -13.01 -1.80
CA ALA A 2 -13.28 -13.39 -2.95
C ALA A 2 -12.07 -12.44 -3.04
N ILE A 3 -10.89 -12.99 -3.23
CA ILE A 3 -9.68 -12.24 -3.46
C ILE A 3 -9.26 -12.51 -4.90
N LYS A 4 -9.11 -11.45 -5.66
CA LYS A 4 -8.64 -11.51 -7.05
C LYS A 4 -7.34 -10.74 -7.16
N VAL A 5 -6.36 -11.34 -7.82
CA VAL A 5 -5.07 -10.71 -8.09
C VAL A 5 -4.85 -10.75 -9.58
N SER A 6 -4.36 -9.64 -10.15
CA SER A 6 -4.01 -9.58 -11.58
C SER A 6 -2.85 -10.53 -11.90
N GLU A 7 -2.72 -10.90 -13.17
CA GLU A 7 -1.67 -11.82 -13.65
C GLU A 7 -0.24 -11.34 -13.30
N ASN A 8 -0.03 -10.03 -13.27
CA ASN A 8 1.27 -9.44 -12.90
C ASN A 8 1.47 -9.31 -11.37
N GLY A 9 0.50 -9.73 -10.56
CA GLY A 9 0.59 -9.68 -9.10
C GLY A 9 0.56 -8.28 -8.49
N ARG A 10 0.06 -7.27 -9.21
CA ARG A 10 0.11 -5.88 -8.76
C ARG A 10 -1.23 -5.23 -8.45
N LEU A 11 -2.32 -5.75 -8.99
CA LEU A 11 -3.68 -5.27 -8.69
C LEU A 11 -4.39 -6.29 -7.82
N PHE A 12 -4.88 -5.83 -6.69
CA PHE A 12 -5.57 -6.64 -5.69
C PHE A 12 -7.01 -6.16 -5.54
N THR A 13 -7.97 -7.04 -5.73
CA THR A 13 -9.38 -6.74 -5.51
C THR A 13 -9.96 -7.70 -4.48
N LEU A 14 -10.32 -7.18 -3.33
CA LEU A 14 -10.95 -7.91 -2.24
C LEU A 14 -12.45 -7.67 -2.30
N GLN A 15 -13.24 -8.72 -2.38
CA GLN A 15 -14.69 -8.61 -2.52
C GLN A 15 -15.42 -9.32 -1.39
N THR A 16 -16.32 -8.58 -0.75
CA THR A 16 -17.35 -9.16 0.12
C THR A 16 -18.60 -9.49 -0.71
N LYS A 17 -19.73 -9.74 -0.04
CA LYS A 17 -21.02 -9.90 -0.71
C LYS A 17 -21.42 -8.60 -1.44
N ASP A 18 -21.23 -7.45 -0.79
CA ASP A 18 -21.81 -6.18 -1.18
C ASP A 18 -20.78 -5.07 -1.43
N SER A 19 -19.50 -5.30 -1.12
CA SER A 19 -18.45 -4.29 -1.24
C SER A 19 -17.19 -4.81 -1.95
N SER A 20 -16.42 -3.87 -2.47
CA SER A 20 -15.08 -4.12 -3.01
C SER A 20 -14.08 -3.15 -2.40
N TYR A 21 -12.88 -3.66 -2.20
CA TYR A 21 -11.68 -2.91 -1.85
C TYR A 21 -10.61 -3.19 -2.90
N GLN A 22 -10.02 -2.17 -3.50
CA GLN A 22 -9.02 -2.35 -4.54
C GLN A 22 -7.75 -1.56 -4.22
N MET A 23 -6.61 -2.24 -4.35
CA MET A 23 -5.26 -1.71 -4.16
C MET A 23 -4.38 -2.03 -5.37
N PHE A 24 -3.37 -1.23 -5.56
CA PHE A 24 -2.42 -1.39 -6.67
C PHE A 24 -0.99 -1.08 -6.22
N ALA A 25 -0.06 -2.00 -6.48
CA ALA A 25 1.36 -1.75 -6.37
C ALA A 25 1.88 -1.18 -7.69
N ASP A 26 2.30 0.07 -7.70
CA ASP A 26 2.77 0.76 -8.89
C ASP A 26 4.17 0.27 -9.35
N ASP A 27 4.70 0.88 -10.42
CA ASP A 27 6.02 0.53 -11.00
C ASP A 27 7.20 0.84 -10.07
N LYS A 28 6.98 1.60 -9.01
CA LYS A 28 7.98 1.93 -7.96
C LYS A 28 7.72 1.20 -6.65
N ASN A 29 6.84 0.19 -6.70
CA ASN A 29 6.44 -0.61 -5.55
C ASN A 29 5.75 0.19 -4.42
N VAL A 30 5.15 1.33 -4.74
CA VAL A 30 4.27 2.02 -3.79
C VAL A 30 2.90 1.36 -3.83
N LEU A 31 2.40 0.92 -2.67
CA LEU A 31 1.07 0.35 -2.57
C LEU A 31 0.04 1.47 -2.44
N LEU A 32 -0.86 1.55 -3.41
CA LEU A 32 -1.82 2.63 -3.57
C LEU A 32 -3.25 2.14 -3.37
N HIS A 33 -4.03 2.91 -2.65
CA HIS A 33 -5.47 2.77 -2.55
C HIS A 33 -6.14 3.19 -3.86
N LEU A 34 -7.02 2.36 -4.40
CA LEU A 34 -7.79 2.69 -5.59
C LEU A 34 -9.27 2.91 -5.30
N TYR A 35 -9.85 2.03 -4.51
CA TYR A 35 -11.29 2.04 -4.33
C TYR A 35 -11.73 1.33 -3.05
N TYR A 36 -12.72 1.90 -2.39
CA TYR A 36 -13.54 1.23 -1.40
C TYR A 36 -15.00 1.67 -1.55
N GLY A 37 -15.91 0.73 -1.72
CA GLY A 37 -17.32 1.06 -1.90
C GLY A 37 -18.17 -0.15 -2.29
N GLU A 38 -19.26 0.11 -3.00
CA GLU A 38 -20.13 -0.93 -3.55
C GLU A 38 -19.34 -1.92 -4.41
N LYS A 39 -19.86 -3.12 -4.52
CA LYS A 39 -19.20 -4.19 -5.28
C LYS A 39 -19.03 -3.81 -6.75
N ILE A 40 -17.80 -3.75 -7.20
CA ILE A 40 -17.41 -3.58 -8.60
C ILE A 40 -17.09 -4.94 -9.25
N GLY A 41 -17.04 -4.98 -10.57
CA GLY A 41 -16.65 -6.17 -11.34
C GLY A 41 -15.14 -6.45 -11.34
N GLU A 42 -14.57 -6.54 -12.52
CA GLU A 42 -13.13 -6.81 -12.72
C GLU A 42 -12.40 -5.58 -13.27
N GLU A 43 -12.98 -4.42 -13.13
CA GLU A 43 -12.42 -3.17 -13.61
C GLU A 43 -11.10 -2.86 -12.89
N ASN A 44 -10.11 -2.44 -13.66
CA ASN A 44 -8.87 -1.90 -13.14
C ASN A 44 -8.98 -0.38 -13.00
N LEU A 45 -9.03 0.11 -11.77
CA LEU A 45 -9.19 1.52 -11.47
C LEU A 45 -7.86 2.29 -11.33
N SER A 46 -6.72 1.64 -11.59
CA SER A 46 -5.40 2.31 -11.48
C SER A 46 -5.27 3.54 -12.38
N GLY A 47 -6.02 3.61 -13.48
CA GLY A 47 -6.08 4.79 -14.36
C GLY A 47 -6.73 6.00 -13.74
N LEU A 48 -7.39 5.89 -12.59
CA LEU A 48 -7.99 7.00 -11.85
C LEU A 48 -7.03 7.68 -10.88
N ILE A 49 -5.82 7.14 -10.70
CA ILE A 49 -4.81 7.75 -9.83
C ILE A 49 -4.43 9.11 -10.39
N PHE A 50 -4.65 10.13 -9.59
CA PHE A 50 -4.32 11.50 -9.95
C PHE A 50 -2.91 11.86 -9.47
N CYS A 51 -2.06 12.30 -10.38
CA CYS A 51 -0.72 12.78 -10.11
C CYS A 51 -0.58 14.23 -10.56
N THR A 52 -0.13 15.10 -9.68
CA THR A 52 0.08 16.52 -9.99
C THR A 52 1.41 17.02 -9.45
N ASP A 53 2.00 18.01 -10.11
CA ASP A 53 3.16 18.73 -9.61
C ASP A 53 2.71 19.72 -8.53
N MET A 54 3.06 19.46 -7.29
CA MET A 54 2.77 20.33 -6.14
C MET A 54 3.78 21.46 -5.96
N GLY A 55 4.80 21.52 -6.80
CA GLY A 55 5.82 22.57 -6.79
C GLY A 55 6.88 22.41 -5.68
N PHE A 56 6.46 22.08 -4.48
CA PHE A 56 7.32 21.97 -3.29
C PHE A 56 7.40 20.57 -2.69
N ALA A 57 6.60 19.64 -3.19
CA ALA A 57 6.65 18.27 -2.70
C ALA A 57 7.97 17.60 -3.10
N GLY A 58 8.56 16.88 -2.16
CA GLY A 58 9.69 16.00 -2.44
C GLY A 58 9.27 14.86 -3.35
N ASN A 59 9.97 14.69 -4.46
CA ASN A 59 9.76 13.55 -5.33
C ASN A 59 10.81 12.49 -4.96
N PRO A 60 10.44 11.21 -4.85
CA PRO A 60 11.43 10.17 -4.60
C PRO A 60 12.41 10.09 -5.77
N GLU A 61 13.63 9.66 -5.50
CA GLU A 61 14.72 9.60 -6.51
C GLU A 61 14.31 8.77 -7.73
N GLU A 62 13.55 7.70 -7.52
CA GLU A 62 13.05 6.79 -8.57
C GLU A 62 12.07 7.47 -9.54
N ALA A 63 11.49 8.59 -9.15
CA ALA A 63 10.64 9.39 -10.04
C ALA A 63 11.46 10.10 -11.13
N GLY A 64 12.76 10.28 -10.92
CA GLY A 64 13.64 10.97 -11.86
C GLY A 64 13.12 12.38 -12.18
N PRO A 65 12.98 12.74 -13.48
CA PRO A 65 12.50 14.07 -13.87
C PRO A 65 10.97 14.23 -13.75
N ASN A 66 10.23 13.18 -13.34
CA ASN A 66 8.76 13.24 -13.26
C ASN A 66 8.30 13.96 -11.99
N ARG A 67 8.17 15.26 -12.06
CA ARG A 67 7.72 16.09 -10.93
C ARG A 67 6.27 15.87 -10.51
N LYS A 68 5.47 15.17 -11.31
CA LYS A 68 4.09 14.81 -10.95
C LYS A 68 4.01 13.59 -10.06
N TYR A 69 5.07 12.79 -9.98
CA TYR A 69 5.12 11.65 -9.07
C TYR A 69 5.57 12.11 -7.68
N SER A 70 4.62 12.36 -6.81
CA SER A 70 4.89 12.77 -5.43
C SER A 70 4.14 11.91 -4.45
N LEU A 71 4.83 11.39 -3.45
CA LEU A 71 4.22 10.57 -2.41
C LEU A 71 3.15 11.34 -1.62
N ASP A 72 3.28 12.66 -1.51
CA ASP A 72 2.32 13.54 -0.85
C ASP A 72 0.94 13.60 -1.57
N THR A 73 0.89 13.32 -2.87
CA THR A 73 -0.34 13.34 -3.66
C THR A 73 -0.91 11.96 -3.96
N LEU A 74 -0.09 10.93 -3.88
CA LEU A 74 -0.50 9.57 -4.14
C LEU A 74 -1.34 9.01 -2.97
N PRO A 75 -2.41 8.27 -3.22
CA PRO A 75 -3.24 7.64 -2.18
C PRO A 75 -2.55 6.39 -1.63
N GLN A 76 -1.47 6.57 -0.87
CA GLN A 76 -0.73 5.46 -0.28
C GLN A 76 -1.57 4.69 0.72
N GLU A 77 -1.49 3.35 0.72
CA GLU A 77 -2.09 2.49 1.73
C GLU A 77 -1.33 2.56 3.06
N ILE A 78 -0.01 2.70 3.00
CA ILE A 78 0.86 2.75 4.16
C ILE A 78 1.80 3.95 3.99
N PRO A 79 1.34 5.17 4.29
CA PRO A 79 2.23 6.33 4.25
C PRO A 79 3.27 6.23 5.38
N GLY A 80 4.52 6.48 5.03
CA GLY A 80 5.63 6.54 5.97
C GLY A 80 6.13 7.98 6.16
N SER A 81 6.80 8.25 7.29
CA SER A 81 7.34 9.55 7.60
C SER A 81 8.70 9.80 6.94
N GLY A 82 9.02 11.07 6.68
CA GLY A 82 10.35 11.50 6.24
C GLY A 82 10.73 11.19 4.78
N VAL A 83 9.77 10.77 3.95
CA VAL A 83 10.02 10.34 2.56
C VAL A 83 9.31 11.23 1.52
N GLY A 84 8.90 12.44 1.91
CA GLY A 84 8.25 13.40 1.01
C GLY A 84 6.72 13.31 1.02
N ASP A 85 6.13 12.52 1.89
CA ASP A 85 4.73 12.62 2.28
C ASP A 85 4.64 13.49 3.54
N PHE A 86 3.80 14.53 3.52
CA PHE A 86 3.61 15.47 4.63
C PHE A 86 2.28 15.25 5.36
N ARG A 87 1.54 14.21 5.00
CA ARG A 87 0.35 13.78 5.71
C ARG A 87 0.74 12.97 6.95
N ASP A 88 -0.24 12.72 7.81
CA ASP A 88 -0.03 11.85 8.97
C ASP A 88 0.39 10.46 8.51
N ASP A 89 1.47 9.96 9.08
CA ASP A 89 1.97 8.61 8.86
C ASP A 89 1.09 7.58 9.57
N MET A 90 1.03 6.40 8.99
CA MET A 90 0.26 5.28 9.56
C MET A 90 1.01 4.62 10.73
N ILE A 91 2.33 4.64 10.69
CA ILE A 91 3.20 3.96 11.65
C ILE A 91 4.40 4.85 11.96
N ASP A 92 4.58 5.16 13.24
CA ASP A 92 5.79 5.79 13.76
C ASP A 92 6.86 4.74 14.04
N ILE A 93 7.98 4.82 13.34
CA ILE A 93 9.15 3.96 13.56
C ILE A 93 10.32 4.81 14.00
N ARG A 94 10.88 4.51 15.16
CA ARG A 94 12.14 5.10 15.60
C ARG A 94 13.27 4.11 15.42
N HIS A 95 14.19 4.43 14.53
CA HIS A 95 15.39 3.64 14.29
C HIS A 95 16.42 3.77 15.42
N ALA A 96 17.40 2.87 15.44
CA ALA A 96 18.44 2.86 16.46
C ALA A 96 19.33 4.12 16.48
N ASP A 97 19.46 4.78 15.33
CA ASP A 97 20.19 6.06 15.17
C ASP A 97 19.36 7.27 15.60
N GLY A 98 18.08 7.07 15.93
CA GLY A 98 17.13 8.10 16.34
C GLY A 98 16.34 8.75 15.21
N SER A 99 16.53 8.33 13.97
CA SER A 99 15.72 8.79 12.83
C SER A 99 14.32 8.18 12.86
N PHE A 100 13.38 8.81 12.13
CA PHE A 100 11.99 8.38 12.01
C PHE A 100 11.59 8.13 10.54
N ALA A 101 12.53 8.25 9.59
CA ALA A 101 12.22 8.06 8.19
C ALA A 101 11.88 6.58 7.91
N ALA A 102 10.71 6.35 7.33
CA ALA A 102 10.23 5.01 6.99
C ALA A 102 9.62 5.04 5.58
N ASP A 103 10.23 4.30 4.65
CA ASP A 103 9.78 4.17 3.27
C ASP A 103 9.25 2.75 3.02
N PHE A 104 7.93 2.58 3.09
CA PHE A 104 7.30 1.29 2.88
C PHE A 104 7.08 1.01 1.40
N ARG A 105 7.68 -0.07 0.92
CA ARG A 105 7.53 -0.53 -0.46
C ARG A 105 6.93 -1.92 -0.49
N PHE A 106 6.00 -2.14 -1.42
CA PHE A 106 5.43 -3.46 -1.67
C PHE A 106 6.53 -4.43 -2.09
N ASP A 107 6.61 -5.56 -1.41
CA ASP A 107 7.56 -6.64 -1.70
C ASP A 107 6.84 -7.84 -2.32
N SER A 108 5.92 -8.41 -1.59
CA SER A 108 5.25 -9.64 -1.98
C SER A 108 3.85 -9.75 -1.38
N PHE A 109 3.09 -10.73 -1.83
CA PHE A 109 1.78 -11.06 -1.26
C PHE A 109 1.62 -12.58 -1.08
N GLU A 110 0.75 -12.94 -0.17
CA GLU A 110 0.31 -14.30 0.04
C GLU A 110 -1.20 -14.33 0.25
N ILE A 111 -1.89 -15.29 -0.35
CA ILE A 111 -3.32 -15.53 -0.10
C ILE A 111 -3.43 -16.68 0.88
N LEU A 112 -4.01 -16.42 2.03
CA LEU A 112 -4.19 -17.38 3.10
C LEU A 112 -5.66 -17.83 3.16
N ASP A 113 -5.88 -19.05 3.57
CA ASP A 113 -7.20 -19.62 3.86
C ASP A 113 -7.64 -19.41 5.32
N HIS A 114 -6.77 -18.81 6.12
CA HIS A 114 -7.00 -18.49 7.54
C HIS A 114 -6.48 -17.08 7.86
N SER A 115 -6.93 -16.52 8.99
CA SER A 115 -6.42 -15.24 9.45
C SER A 115 -4.95 -15.34 9.86
N TYR A 116 -4.15 -14.34 9.45
CA TYR A 116 -2.78 -14.23 9.94
C TYR A 116 -2.77 -13.85 11.42
N ALA A 117 -2.04 -14.60 12.21
CA ALA A 117 -1.83 -14.32 13.63
C ALA A 117 -0.36 -14.05 13.90
N ILE A 118 -0.06 -12.95 14.55
CA ILE A 118 1.30 -12.66 15.02
C ILE A 118 1.53 -13.46 16.31
N PRO A 119 2.57 -14.28 16.40
CA PRO A 119 2.85 -15.05 17.61
C PRO A 119 2.92 -14.15 18.86
N GLY A 120 2.13 -14.50 19.88
CA GLY A 120 2.08 -13.75 21.14
C GLY A 120 1.20 -12.50 21.15
N MET A 121 0.53 -12.20 20.03
CA MET A 121 -0.44 -11.11 19.93
C MET A 121 -1.88 -11.64 19.88
N PRO A 122 -2.86 -10.87 20.41
CA PRO A 122 -4.27 -11.19 20.20
C PRO A 122 -4.60 -11.27 18.70
N ALA A 123 -5.36 -12.26 18.29
CA ALA A 123 -5.84 -12.40 16.92
C ALA A 123 -7.37 -12.33 16.87
N LEU A 124 -7.93 -11.90 15.74
CA LEU A 124 -9.35 -11.98 15.49
C LEU A 124 -9.78 -13.44 15.35
N TYR A 125 -10.99 -13.73 15.81
CA TYR A 125 -11.58 -15.06 15.68
C TYR A 125 -11.78 -15.40 14.20
N ASP A 126 -11.29 -16.55 13.79
CA ASP A 126 -11.35 -16.98 12.39
C ASP A 126 -12.74 -17.55 12.08
N THR A 127 -13.51 -16.86 11.25
CA THR A 127 -14.71 -17.37 10.63
C THR A 127 -14.38 -17.60 9.17
N ALA A 128 -14.15 -18.83 8.75
CA ALA A 128 -13.92 -19.34 7.38
C ALA A 128 -13.95 -18.30 6.24
N VAL A 129 -12.94 -17.46 6.13
CA VAL A 129 -12.82 -16.38 5.14
C VAL A 129 -11.39 -16.42 4.58
N SER A 130 -11.24 -16.23 3.27
CA SER A 130 -9.91 -16.07 2.67
C SER A 130 -9.31 -14.71 3.04
N TYR A 131 -8.06 -14.69 3.40
CA TYR A 131 -7.32 -13.49 3.78
C TYR A 131 -6.20 -13.22 2.78
N THR A 132 -5.95 -11.94 2.49
CA THR A 132 -4.76 -11.51 1.75
C THR A 132 -3.76 -10.94 2.74
N HIS A 133 -2.56 -11.49 2.73
CA HIS A 133 -1.42 -10.95 3.47
C HIS A 133 -0.50 -10.24 2.48
N LEU A 134 -0.32 -8.94 2.67
CA LEU A 134 0.62 -8.14 1.90
C LEU A 134 1.87 -7.93 2.74
N ARG A 135 3.03 -8.06 2.10
CA ARG A 135 4.32 -7.76 2.71
C ARG A 135 4.87 -6.48 2.10
N ALA A 136 5.25 -5.56 2.95
CA ALA A 136 6.02 -4.38 2.59
C ALA A 136 7.44 -4.55 3.13
N HIS A 137 8.42 -4.16 2.32
CA HIS A 137 9.81 -4.05 2.75
C HIS A 137 10.11 -2.59 3.06
N GLU A 138 10.60 -2.33 4.26
CA GLU A 138 11.16 -1.03 4.59
C GLU A 138 12.56 -0.93 3.99
N THR A 139 12.77 0.08 3.16
CA THR A 139 14.11 0.43 2.71
C THR A 139 14.70 1.39 3.74
N ALA A 140 15.39 0.85 4.74
CA ALA A 140 16.24 1.69 5.58
C ALA A 140 17.23 2.40 4.66
N ALA A 141 17.21 3.73 4.63
CA ALA A 141 18.24 4.50 3.96
C ALA A 141 19.58 4.14 4.61
N ASN A 142 20.39 3.36 3.91
CA ASN A 142 21.75 3.12 4.34
C ASN A 142 22.52 4.44 4.15
N LEU A 143 22.77 5.11 5.28
CA LEU A 143 23.76 6.16 5.37
C LEU A 143 25.15 5.55 5.45
#